data_90cb57c7f093fc1bd39dd372e02aa110
#
_entry.id   90cb57c7f093fc1bd39dd372e02aa110
#
_cell.length_a   1.000
_cell.length_b   1.000
_cell.length_c   1.000
_cell.angle_alpha   90.00
_cell.angle_beta   90.00
_cell.angle_gamma   90.00
#
_symmetry.space_group_name_H-M   'P 1'
#
loop_
_entity.id
_entity.type
_entity.pdbx_description
1 polymer ?
#
loop_
_entity_poly.entity_id
_entity_poly.type
_entity_poly.pdbx_seq_one_letter_code
_entity_poly.pdbx_strand_id
1 'polypeptide(L)'
;MKSWLKVGTNVGYSKATQNGVQENAGAASNPFEVARSWAPIFPVHAYDAEGNMKYYEDGSPMYDAGNGETDGTSKRPTATNQNVIANMKEDIRETVYNNLTSRSYLEISFLKNFKFTANYSYDFTNSSQTVFYTPLIGDGQSFGGRGTKGSYNTTTTNFNQILAYSNVFGDNHHLSAKIGHEYYKYEYQYLAGQKTNFFNPNNPELDNGGQMQYINSYTANHNIEGYFGMADYDYSNKYYLSAAFRRDGTSRFLDRWGNFWSVGAAWRISNEAFMEGTNSWLNDLKLRASYGTQGNESILSEYDYAYVYTPYQDQYTVTWNGSELGYSPEFYGNPDLTWEKQKTFDVGVDFRLFDRVYGSFEYFYRRTDDMLFKRPVAYSTAGRPYNWENLGAMKNTGIEFEVNVDIFNQPDLKWTVSLCLLYTSDA
;
A
#
# COMPACT_ATOMS: atom_id res chain seq x y z
N MET A 1 -32.97 0.30 -23.02
CA MET A 1 -32.76 0.85 -21.67
C MET A 1 -33.48 2.17 -21.56
N LYS A 2 -34.06 2.49 -20.40
CA LYS A 2 -34.67 3.81 -20.20
C LYS A 2 -33.55 4.85 -20.03
N SER A 3 -33.69 6.02 -20.65
CA SER A 3 -32.64 7.06 -20.66
C SER A 3 -32.27 7.62 -19.28
N TRP A 4 -33.14 7.41 -18.30
CA TRP A 4 -32.96 7.90 -16.92
C TRP A 4 -32.25 6.91 -15.98
N LEU A 5 -32.02 5.64 -16.41
CA LEU A 5 -31.44 4.58 -15.59
C LEU A 5 -30.25 3.93 -16.32
N LYS A 6 -29.10 3.90 -15.66
CA LYS A 6 -27.95 3.10 -16.07
C LYS A 6 -27.51 2.22 -14.93
N VAL A 7 -27.23 0.97 -15.23
CA VAL A 7 -26.67 -0.01 -14.31
C VAL A 7 -25.51 -0.69 -15.03
N GLY A 8 -24.40 -0.84 -14.33
CA GLY A 8 -23.25 -1.55 -14.86
C GLY A 8 -22.57 -2.36 -13.79
N THR A 9 -21.99 -3.47 -14.19
CA THR A 9 -21.13 -4.28 -13.35
C THR A 9 -19.95 -4.79 -14.16
N ASN A 10 -18.80 -4.87 -13.52
CA ASN A 10 -17.60 -5.48 -14.04
C ASN A 10 -17.09 -6.45 -12.95
N VAL A 11 -16.87 -7.69 -13.32
CA VAL A 11 -16.35 -8.73 -12.42
C VAL A 11 -15.11 -9.32 -13.04
N GLY A 12 -14.02 -9.32 -12.32
CA GLY A 12 -12.75 -9.93 -12.70
C GLY A 12 -12.33 -11.00 -11.72
N TYR A 13 -11.85 -12.12 -12.23
CA TYR A 13 -11.20 -13.15 -11.44
C TYR A 13 -9.84 -13.47 -12.04
N SER A 14 -8.83 -13.58 -11.19
CA SER A 14 -7.51 -14.06 -11.60
C SER A 14 -6.95 -15.03 -10.57
N LYS A 15 -6.21 -16.02 -11.07
CA LYS A 15 -5.41 -16.93 -10.26
C LYS A 15 -3.97 -16.85 -10.72
N ALA A 16 -3.05 -16.68 -9.78
CA ALA A 16 -1.62 -16.70 -10.04
C ALA A 16 -0.94 -17.66 -9.05
N THR A 17 0.07 -18.37 -9.52
CA THR A 17 0.94 -19.18 -8.66
C THR A 17 2.34 -18.61 -8.79
N GLN A 18 2.91 -18.26 -7.67
CA GLN A 18 4.29 -17.76 -7.56
C GLN A 18 5.13 -18.84 -6.88
N ASN A 19 6.16 -19.29 -7.56
CA ASN A 19 7.21 -20.12 -6.98
C ASN A 19 8.44 -19.23 -6.78
N GLY A 20 9.02 -19.31 -5.60
CA GLY A 20 10.12 -18.44 -5.19
C GLY A 20 11.27 -19.22 -4.57
N VAL A 21 12.35 -18.51 -4.36
CA VAL A 21 13.52 -18.96 -3.58
C VAL A 21 13.67 -18.06 -2.36
N GLN A 22 14.49 -18.45 -1.40
CA GLN A 22 14.84 -17.60 -0.28
C GLN A 22 15.66 -16.39 -0.77
N GLU A 23 15.16 -15.16 -0.60
CA GLU A 23 15.82 -13.95 -1.09
C GLU A 23 16.43 -13.09 0.03
N ASN A 24 16.11 -13.36 1.31
CA ASN A 24 16.61 -12.57 2.43
C ASN A 24 18.13 -12.69 2.57
N ALA A 25 18.83 -11.56 2.65
CA ALA A 25 20.26 -11.51 2.85
C ALA A 25 20.68 -12.26 4.15
N GLY A 26 21.73 -13.06 4.06
CA GLY A 26 22.25 -13.85 5.19
C GLY A 26 21.45 -15.12 5.48
N ALA A 27 20.41 -15.43 4.73
CA ALA A 27 19.72 -16.70 4.86
C ALA A 27 20.53 -17.84 4.24
N ALA A 28 20.69 -18.93 5.00
CA ALA A 28 21.51 -20.07 4.58
C ALA A 28 21.01 -20.74 3.29
N SER A 29 19.72 -20.62 2.98
CA SER A 29 19.10 -21.16 1.76
C SER A 29 18.96 -20.14 0.63
N ASN A 30 19.53 -18.93 0.76
CA ASN A 30 19.51 -17.95 -0.32
C ASN A 30 20.45 -18.38 -1.45
N PRO A 31 19.95 -18.71 -2.65
CA PRO A 31 20.77 -19.25 -3.73
C PRO A 31 21.84 -18.26 -4.22
N PHE A 32 21.59 -16.95 -4.14
CA PHE A 32 22.56 -15.93 -4.54
C PHE A 32 23.72 -15.83 -3.53
N GLU A 33 23.44 -15.92 -2.23
CA GLU A 33 24.46 -15.94 -1.18
C GLU A 33 25.30 -17.22 -1.24
N VAL A 34 24.63 -18.36 -1.38
CA VAL A 34 25.33 -19.66 -1.49
C VAL A 34 26.17 -19.73 -2.74
N ALA A 35 25.65 -19.29 -3.90
CA ALA A 35 26.39 -19.28 -5.17
C ALA A 35 27.63 -18.37 -5.12
N ARG A 36 27.60 -17.28 -4.37
CA ARG A 36 28.75 -16.37 -4.20
C ARG A 36 29.81 -16.95 -3.27
N SER A 37 29.43 -17.74 -2.28
CA SER A 37 30.33 -18.33 -1.29
C SER A 37 30.77 -19.76 -1.62
N TRP A 38 30.12 -20.39 -2.60
CA TRP A 38 30.41 -21.78 -3.00
C TRP A 38 31.36 -21.83 -4.18
N ALA A 39 32.55 -22.39 -3.93
CA ALA A 39 33.57 -22.52 -4.99
C ALA A 39 33.14 -23.56 -6.04
N PRO A 40 33.42 -23.33 -7.33
CA PRO A 40 33.04 -24.23 -8.44
C PRO A 40 33.60 -25.65 -8.36
N ILE A 41 34.61 -25.89 -7.51
CA ILE A 41 35.20 -27.22 -7.30
C ILE A 41 34.34 -28.16 -6.44
N PHE A 42 33.35 -27.63 -5.73
CA PHE A 42 32.51 -28.45 -4.87
C PHE A 42 31.42 -29.14 -5.70
N PRO A 43 31.26 -30.47 -5.55
CA PRO A 43 30.27 -31.23 -6.32
C PRO A 43 28.84 -31.00 -5.79
N VAL A 44 27.83 -31.30 -6.65
CA VAL A 44 26.45 -31.31 -6.26
C VAL A 44 26.10 -32.53 -5.40
N HIS A 45 26.69 -33.66 -5.73
CA HIS A 45 26.45 -34.94 -5.04
C HIS A 45 27.67 -35.38 -4.23
N ALA A 46 27.39 -36.11 -3.16
CA ALA A 46 28.43 -36.66 -2.30
C ALA A 46 29.09 -37.90 -2.92
N TYR A 47 30.39 -38.02 -2.71
CA TYR A 47 31.20 -39.15 -3.16
C TYR A 47 31.97 -39.74 -1.97
N ASP A 48 32.28 -41.04 -2.04
CA ASP A 48 33.22 -41.68 -1.11
C ASP A 48 34.69 -41.38 -1.47
N ALA A 49 35.62 -41.94 -0.66
CA ALA A 49 37.04 -41.72 -0.87
C ALA A 49 37.55 -42.38 -2.17
N GLU A 50 36.86 -43.35 -2.69
CA GLU A 50 37.15 -44.09 -3.92
C GLU A 50 36.53 -43.38 -5.15
N GLY A 51 35.73 -42.34 -4.97
CA GLY A 51 35.10 -41.57 -6.05
C GLY A 51 33.75 -42.14 -6.51
N ASN A 52 33.13 -43.07 -5.76
CA ASN A 52 31.81 -43.54 -6.08
C ASN A 52 30.75 -42.61 -5.47
N MET A 53 29.61 -42.44 -6.21
CA MET A 53 28.51 -41.63 -5.73
C MET A 53 27.83 -42.28 -4.55
N LYS A 54 27.48 -41.51 -3.53
CA LYS A 54 26.74 -41.96 -2.35
C LYS A 54 25.20 -41.77 -2.58
N TYR A 55 24.42 -42.63 -1.94
CA TYR A 55 22.98 -42.63 -2.07
C TYR A 55 22.30 -42.61 -0.69
N TYR A 56 21.10 -42.01 -0.64
CA TYR A 56 20.19 -42.13 0.50
C TYR A 56 19.57 -43.57 0.54
N GLU A 57 18.91 -43.87 1.63
CA GLU A 57 18.24 -45.19 1.80
C GLU A 57 17.18 -45.48 0.74
N ASP A 58 16.56 -44.45 0.19
CA ASP A 58 15.56 -44.53 -0.89
C ASP A 58 16.18 -44.73 -2.28
N GLY A 59 17.50 -44.78 -2.36
CA GLY A 59 18.25 -44.95 -3.62
C GLY A 59 18.45 -43.65 -4.41
N SER A 60 18.04 -42.49 -3.92
CA SER A 60 18.33 -41.23 -4.56
C SER A 60 19.77 -40.78 -4.29
N PRO A 61 20.43 -40.06 -5.24
CA PRO A 61 21.77 -39.52 -5.05
C PRO A 61 21.85 -38.59 -3.84
N MET A 62 22.80 -38.82 -2.93
CA MET A 62 23.03 -37.98 -1.76
C MET A 62 23.64 -36.66 -2.17
N TYR A 63 23.14 -35.55 -1.62
CA TYR A 63 23.71 -34.23 -1.85
C TYR A 63 24.97 -33.98 -1.02
N ASP A 64 25.95 -33.30 -1.60
CA ASP A 64 27.12 -32.84 -0.87
C ASP A 64 26.78 -31.67 0.06
N ALA A 65 26.82 -31.93 1.36
CA ALA A 65 26.59 -30.95 2.40
C ALA A 65 27.88 -30.19 2.80
N GLY A 66 29.05 -30.69 2.42
CA GLY A 66 30.33 -30.08 2.74
C GLY A 66 30.65 -29.96 4.23
N ASN A 67 30.03 -30.77 5.07
CA ASN A 67 30.25 -30.75 6.52
C ASN A 67 31.32 -31.77 6.97
N GLY A 68 31.70 -32.70 6.09
CA GLY A 68 32.74 -33.70 6.30
C GLY A 68 32.36 -34.83 7.24
N GLU A 69 31.22 -34.73 7.93
CA GLU A 69 30.80 -35.71 8.96
C GLU A 69 29.70 -36.64 8.45
N THR A 70 28.73 -36.09 7.74
CA THR A 70 27.54 -36.85 7.28
C THR A 70 27.68 -37.40 5.88
N ASP A 71 28.41 -36.73 5.01
CA ASP A 71 28.55 -37.08 3.59
C ASP A 71 29.90 -37.71 3.23
N GLY A 72 30.86 -37.76 4.17
CA GLY A 72 32.21 -38.28 3.95
C GLY A 72 33.10 -37.41 3.07
N THR A 73 32.65 -36.18 2.71
CA THR A 73 33.45 -35.21 1.95
C THR A 73 34.28 -34.31 2.87
N SER A 74 35.24 -33.60 2.30
CA SER A 74 36.03 -32.65 3.06
C SER A 74 35.15 -31.50 3.57
N LYS A 75 35.33 -31.10 4.82
CA LYS A 75 34.65 -29.95 5.39
C LYS A 75 34.96 -28.68 4.60
N ARG A 76 33.94 -28.04 4.06
CA ARG A 76 34.08 -26.77 3.36
C ARG A 76 34.33 -25.62 4.35
N PRO A 77 35.16 -24.62 4.00
CA PRO A 77 35.46 -23.48 4.85
C PRO A 77 34.24 -22.53 4.98
N THR A 78 33.36 -22.54 3.98
CA THR A 78 32.16 -21.71 3.90
C THR A 78 30.97 -22.51 3.37
N ALA A 79 29.77 -22.05 3.58
CA ALA A 79 28.52 -22.68 3.11
C ALA A 79 28.44 -24.18 3.50
N THR A 80 28.88 -24.53 4.70
CA THR A 80 28.69 -25.85 5.27
C THR A 80 27.20 -26.12 5.47
N ASN A 81 26.80 -27.36 5.23
CA ASN A 81 25.42 -27.80 5.31
C ASN A 81 24.47 -27.12 4.29
N GLN A 82 25.05 -26.59 3.21
CA GLN A 82 24.34 -25.89 2.14
C GLN A 82 24.63 -26.55 0.80
N ASN A 83 23.63 -26.59 -0.06
CA ASN A 83 23.77 -26.97 -1.46
C ASN A 83 22.70 -26.25 -2.27
N VAL A 84 23.11 -25.24 -3.01
CA VAL A 84 22.17 -24.36 -3.74
C VAL A 84 21.27 -25.14 -4.70
N ILE A 85 21.81 -26.16 -5.39
CA ILE A 85 21.06 -26.98 -6.34
C ILE A 85 20.04 -27.85 -5.60
N ALA A 86 20.46 -28.46 -4.48
CA ALA A 86 19.56 -29.24 -3.63
C ALA A 86 18.45 -28.37 -3.04
N ASN A 87 18.76 -27.21 -2.45
CA ASN A 87 17.76 -26.33 -1.88
C ASN A 87 16.76 -25.82 -2.93
N MET A 88 17.23 -25.43 -4.13
CA MET A 88 16.34 -24.99 -5.21
C MET A 88 15.42 -26.13 -5.73
N LYS A 89 15.83 -27.37 -5.58
CA LYS A 89 15.09 -28.52 -6.07
C LYS A 89 14.15 -29.13 -5.02
N GLU A 90 14.59 -29.18 -3.77
CA GLU A 90 13.91 -29.89 -2.69
C GLU A 90 13.08 -28.96 -1.78
N ASP A 91 13.47 -27.68 -1.65
CA ASP A 91 12.69 -26.72 -0.88
C ASP A 91 11.48 -26.22 -1.70
N ILE A 92 10.35 -26.08 -1.04
CA ILE A 92 9.13 -25.55 -1.64
C ILE A 92 8.88 -24.14 -1.08
N ARG A 93 8.65 -23.19 -1.98
CA ARG A 93 8.19 -21.86 -1.64
C ARG A 93 7.16 -21.42 -2.68
N GLU A 94 5.93 -21.79 -2.42
CA GLU A 94 4.80 -21.53 -3.30
C GLU A 94 3.79 -20.62 -2.64
N THR A 95 3.30 -19.64 -3.40
CA THR A 95 2.16 -18.82 -3.01
C THR A 95 1.14 -18.81 -4.15
N VAL A 96 -0.08 -19.21 -3.83
CA VAL A 96 -1.21 -19.19 -4.77
C VAL A 96 -2.10 -18.02 -4.41
N TYR A 97 -2.28 -17.09 -5.35
CA TYR A 97 -3.18 -15.94 -5.23
C TYR A 97 -4.47 -16.21 -6.01
N ASN A 98 -5.61 -15.98 -5.34
CA ASN A 98 -6.92 -15.93 -5.97
C ASN A 98 -7.50 -14.55 -5.74
N ASN A 99 -7.70 -13.78 -6.81
CA ASN A 99 -8.21 -12.42 -6.74
C ASN A 99 -9.58 -12.34 -7.39
N LEU A 100 -10.55 -11.82 -6.66
CA LEU A 100 -11.88 -11.49 -7.18
C LEU A 100 -12.08 -9.97 -7.03
N THR A 101 -12.39 -9.30 -8.13
CA THR A 101 -12.73 -7.88 -8.14
C THR A 101 -14.12 -7.68 -8.69
N SER A 102 -14.89 -6.79 -8.06
CA SER A 102 -16.21 -6.41 -8.58
C SER A 102 -16.36 -4.89 -8.49
N ARG A 103 -16.86 -4.30 -9.56
CA ARG A 103 -17.20 -2.88 -9.65
C ARG A 103 -18.62 -2.77 -10.20
N SER A 104 -19.54 -2.26 -9.41
CA SER A 104 -20.93 -2.10 -9.80
C SER A 104 -21.38 -0.67 -9.60
N TYR A 105 -22.21 -0.16 -10.47
CA TYR A 105 -22.78 1.17 -10.31
C TYR A 105 -24.24 1.20 -10.71
N LEU A 106 -24.95 2.10 -10.08
CA LEU A 106 -26.32 2.52 -10.40
C LEU A 106 -26.31 4.03 -10.61
N GLU A 107 -26.79 4.49 -11.76
CA GLU A 107 -26.97 5.91 -12.07
C GLU A 107 -28.44 6.18 -12.40
N ILE A 108 -29.05 7.13 -11.71
CA ILE A 108 -30.43 7.57 -11.91
C ILE A 108 -30.42 9.06 -12.20
N SER A 109 -30.90 9.45 -13.38
CA SER A 109 -31.07 10.85 -13.76
C SER A 109 -32.55 11.23 -13.63
N PHE A 110 -32.85 12.32 -12.93
CA PHE A 110 -34.22 12.78 -12.67
C PHE A 110 -34.29 14.30 -12.60
N LEU A 111 -35.49 14.84 -12.75
CA LEU A 111 -35.75 16.29 -12.76
C LEU A 111 -34.80 17.10 -13.65
N LYS A 112 -34.38 16.53 -14.77
CA LYS A 112 -33.42 17.07 -15.76
C LYS A 112 -32.02 17.38 -15.22
N ASN A 113 -31.91 17.97 -14.03
CA ASN A 113 -30.70 18.55 -13.47
C ASN A 113 -30.07 17.70 -12.37
N PHE A 114 -30.73 16.64 -11.92
CA PHE A 114 -30.27 15.80 -10.84
C PHE A 114 -29.79 14.44 -11.33
N LYS A 115 -28.68 14.00 -10.76
CA LYS A 115 -28.14 12.66 -10.98
C LYS A 115 -27.76 12.05 -9.65
N PHE A 116 -28.35 10.90 -9.35
CA PHE A 116 -27.93 10.05 -8.23
C PHE A 116 -27.03 8.93 -8.77
N THR A 117 -25.89 8.73 -8.12
CA THR A 117 -24.97 7.64 -8.45
C THR A 117 -24.66 6.86 -7.18
N ALA A 118 -24.82 5.54 -7.22
CA ALA A 118 -24.32 4.64 -6.19
C ALA A 118 -23.26 3.73 -6.82
N ASN A 119 -22.08 3.68 -6.22
CA ASN A 119 -20.98 2.81 -6.64
C ASN A 119 -20.67 1.84 -5.51
N TYR A 120 -20.50 0.57 -5.88
CA TYR A 120 -20.08 -0.49 -4.99
C TYR A 120 -18.86 -1.18 -5.58
N SER A 121 -17.80 -1.27 -4.79
CA SER A 121 -16.62 -2.05 -5.15
C SER A 121 -16.30 -3.09 -4.07
N TYR A 122 -15.92 -4.25 -4.53
CA TYR A 122 -15.51 -5.36 -3.69
C TYR A 122 -14.25 -5.98 -4.28
N ASP A 123 -13.18 -6.02 -3.48
CA ASP A 123 -11.94 -6.70 -3.81
C ASP A 123 -11.68 -7.75 -2.75
N PHE A 124 -11.46 -8.98 -3.20
CA PHE A 124 -11.09 -10.08 -2.35
C PHE A 124 -9.83 -10.74 -2.90
N THR A 125 -8.83 -10.87 -2.05
CA THR A 125 -7.61 -11.63 -2.34
C THR A 125 -7.45 -12.71 -1.29
N ASN A 126 -7.43 -13.96 -1.72
CA ASN A 126 -6.95 -15.08 -0.92
C ASN A 126 -5.54 -15.44 -1.38
N SER A 127 -4.62 -15.51 -0.44
CA SER A 127 -3.23 -15.90 -0.67
C SER A 127 -2.94 -17.12 0.21
N SER A 128 -2.69 -18.27 -0.44
CA SER A 128 -2.33 -19.53 0.23
C SER A 128 -0.84 -19.79 0.03
N GLN A 129 -0.09 -19.86 1.11
CA GLN A 129 1.36 -20.05 1.11
C GLN A 129 1.75 -21.43 1.62
N THR A 130 2.67 -22.06 0.92
CA THR A 130 3.40 -23.25 1.36
C THR A 130 4.88 -22.93 1.35
N VAL A 131 5.53 -23.08 2.50
CA VAL A 131 6.98 -23.04 2.63
C VAL A 131 7.43 -24.33 3.28
N PHE A 132 8.31 -25.05 2.62
CA PHE A 132 8.87 -26.28 3.14
C PHE A 132 10.38 -26.31 2.90
N TYR A 133 11.11 -26.55 3.96
CA TYR A 133 12.53 -26.77 3.93
C TYR A 133 12.81 -28.25 4.16
N THR A 134 13.47 -28.87 3.20
CA THR A 134 13.77 -30.31 3.20
C THR A 134 14.58 -30.73 4.42
N PRO A 135 14.33 -31.94 4.99
CA PRO A 135 15.20 -32.50 6.02
C PRO A 135 16.57 -32.98 5.49
N LEU A 136 16.75 -33.05 4.16
CA LEU A 136 17.94 -33.62 3.57
C LEU A 136 19.17 -32.73 3.67
N ILE A 137 18.98 -31.41 3.57
CA ILE A 137 20.07 -30.44 3.53
C ILE A 137 19.57 -29.03 3.87
N GLY A 138 20.47 -28.11 4.21
CA GLY A 138 20.14 -26.70 4.40
C GLY A 138 19.41 -26.42 5.73
N ASP A 139 18.57 -25.37 5.70
CA ASP A 139 17.88 -24.85 6.89
C ASP A 139 16.93 -25.85 7.54
N GLY A 140 16.36 -26.77 6.76
CA GLY A 140 15.44 -27.78 7.27
C GLY A 140 16.10 -28.96 7.96
N GLN A 141 17.39 -29.25 7.67
CA GLN A 141 18.05 -30.45 8.12
C GLN A 141 18.11 -30.59 9.64
N SER A 142 18.51 -29.52 10.37
CA SER A 142 18.59 -29.54 11.82
C SER A 142 17.23 -29.69 12.54
N PHE A 143 16.13 -29.49 11.80
CA PHE A 143 14.76 -29.61 12.29
C PHE A 143 14.07 -30.89 11.83
N GLY A 144 14.76 -31.77 11.11
CA GLY A 144 14.13 -32.93 10.48
C GLY A 144 13.06 -32.55 9.45
N GLY A 145 13.28 -31.43 8.73
CA GLY A 145 12.31 -30.74 7.89
C GLY A 145 11.49 -29.71 8.64
N ARG A 146 11.17 -28.59 7.98
CA ARG A 146 10.37 -27.49 8.53
C ARG A 146 9.33 -27.04 7.52
N GLY A 147 8.06 -27.22 7.83
CA GLY A 147 6.94 -26.85 6.96
C GLY A 147 6.07 -25.76 7.56
N THR A 148 5.71 -24.77 6.76
CA THR A 148 4.78 -23.70 7.11
C THR A 148 3.66 -23.63 6.08
N LYS A 149 2.41 -23.60 6.55
CA LYS A 149 1.23 -23.31 5.72
C LYS A 149 0.58 -22.03 6.24
N GLY A 150 0.26 -21.13 5.31
CA GLY A 150 -0.40 -19.86 5.63
C GLY A 150 -1.59 -19.61 4.72
N SER A 151 -2.64 -18.99 5.28
CA SER A 151 -3.78 -18.45 4.55
C SER A 151 -3.98 -16.98 4.94
N TYR A 152 -4.00 -16.12 3.95
CA TYR A 152 -4.11 -14.68 4.09
C TYR A 152 -5.28 -14.23 3.24
N ASN A 153 -6.32 -13.68 3.89
CA ASN A 153 -7.48 -13.14 3.20
C ASN A 153 -7.52 -11.63 3.38
N THR A 154 -7.56 -10.91 2.28
CA THR A 154 -7.77 -9.47 2.28
C THR A 154 -9.09 -9.17 1.60
N THR A 155 -9.98 -8.45 2.29
CA THR A 155 -11.25 -7.98 1.74
C THR A 155 -11.29 -6.47 1.81
N THR A 156 -11.51 -5.81 0.68
CA THR A 156 -11.75 -4.37 0.62
C THR A 156 -13.11 -4.11 0.01
N THR A 157 -13.93 -3.33 0.73
CA THR A 157 -15.23 -2.88 0.25
C THR A 157 -15.27 -1.36 0.24
N ASN A 158 -15.71 -0.78 -0.85
CA ASN A 158 -16.02 0.65 -0.91
C ASN A 158 -17.44 0.83 -1.44
N PHE A 159 -18.23 1.64 -0.75
CA PHE A 159 -19.58 1.99 -1.15
C PHE A 159 -19.77 3.49 -1.03
N ASN A 160 -20.10 4.14 -2.13
CA ASN A 160 -20.41 5.57 -2.11
C ASN A 160 -21.73 5.88 -2.81
N GLN A 161 -22.39 6.93 -2.32
CA GLN A 161 -23.60 7.47 -2.87
C GLN A 161 -23.41 8.98 -3.10
N ILE A 162 -23.72 9.43 -4.29
CA ILE A 162 -23.50 10.82 -4.69
C ILE A 162 -24.78 11.35 -5.33
N LEU A 163 -25.27 12.46 -4.80
CA LEU A 163 -26.31 13.25 -5.44
C LEU A 163 -25.68 14.48 -6.06
N ALA A 164 -25.74 14.57 -7.36
CA ALA A 164 -25.22 15.69 -8.14
C ALA A 164 -26.36 16.53 -8.71
N TYR A 165 -26.17 17.84 -8.71
CA TYR A 165 -27.00 18.82 -9.37
C TYR A 165 -26.16 19.64 -10.33
N SER A 166 -26.65 19.91 -11.54
CA SER A 166 -25.99 20.79 -12.50
C SER A 166 -27.04 21.56 -13.29
N ASN A 167 -26.87 22.87 -13.37
CA ASN A 167 -27.77 23.74 -14.10
C ASN A 167 -27.07 24.98 -14.65
N VAL A 168 -27.65 25.54 -15.69
CA VAL A 168 -27.30 26.84 -16.26
C VAL A 168 -28.48 27.77 -16.07
N PHE A 169 -28.28 28.86 -15.34
CA PHE A 169 -29.30 29.89 -15.08
C PHE A 169 -29.00 31.11 -15.96
N GLY A 170 -29.95 31.51 -16.77
CA GLY A 170 -29.76 32.59 -17.74
C GLY A 170 -28.47 32.37 -18.48
N ASP A 171 -28.11 32.19 -19.47
CA ASP A 171 -26.97 31.80 -20.32
C ASP A 171 -25.56 31.89 -19.71
N ASN A 172 -25.41 32.53 -18.55
CA ASN A 172 -24.12 32.95 -17.98
C ASN A 172 -23.76 32.33 -16.62
N HIS A 173 -24.69 31.73 -15.90
CA HIS A 173 -24.47 31.23 -14.55
C HIS A 173 -24.48 29.71 -14.55
N HIS A 174 -23.32 29.10 -14.44
CA HIS A 174 -23.18 27.64 -14.40
C HIS A 174 -22.94 27.22 -12.93
N LEU A 175 -23.82 26.36 -12.42
CA LEU A 175 -23.69 25.80 -11.08
C LEU A 175 -23.63 24.28 -11.16
N SER A 176 -22.61 23.70 -10.54
CA SER A 176 -22.50 22.25 -10.29
C SER A 176 -22.33 22.05 -8.78
N ALA A 177 -23.13 21.20 -8.18
CA ALA A 177 -23.03 20.85 -6.78
C ALA A 177 -23.18 19.35 -6.58
N LYS A 178 -22.47 18.81 -5.59
CA LYS A 178 -22.54 17.39 -5.22
C LYS A 178 -22.53 17.28 -3.71
N ILE A 179 -23.35 16.36 -3.21
CA ILE A 179 -23.24 15.87 -1.84
C ILE A 179 -23.12 14.35 -1.89
N GLY A 180 -22.38 13.78 -0.95
CA GLY A 180 -22.18 12.35 -0.96
C GLY A 180 -21.79 11.79 0.39
N HIS A 181 -21.89 10.49 0.45
CA HIS A 181 -21.47 9.66 1.56
C HIS A 181 -20.59 8.55 0.99
N GLU A 182 -19.54 8.18 1.72
CA GLU A 182 -18.62 7.10 1.37
C GLU A 182 -18.35 6.25 2.59
N TYR A 183 -18.35 4.95 2.39
CA TYR A 183 -17.95 3.96 3.39
C TYR A 183 -16.89 3.05 2.79
N TYR A 184 -15.74 3.00 3.45
CA TYR A 184 -14.61 2.12 3.13
C TYR A 184 -14.42 1.12 4.28
N LYS A 185 -14.29 -0.17 3.95
CA LYS A 185 -13.92 -1.24 4.87
C LYS A 185 -12.77 -2.04 4.30
N TYR A 186 -11.74 -2.20 5.09
CA TYR A 186 -10.64 -3.13 4.87
C TYR A 186 -10.64 -4.16 6.00
N GLU A 187 -10.52 -5.44 5.63
CA GLU A 187 -10.38 -6.55 6.55
C GLU A 187 -9.26 -7.46 6.09
N TYR A 188 -8.35 -7.75 6.99
CA TYR A 188 -7.25 -8.68 6.78
C TYR A 188 -7.33 -9.80 7.79
N GLN A 189 -7.36 -11.04 7.30
CA GLN A 189 -7.36 -12.25 8.11
C GLN A 189 -6.08 -13.03 7.85
N TYR A 190 -5.43 -13.41 8.91
CA TYR A 190 -4.20 -14.18 8.91
C TYR A 190 -4.40 -15.47 9.69
N LEU A 191 -3.96 -16.59 9.11
CA LEU A 191 -3.83 -17.89 9.77
C LEU A 191 -2.56 -18.56 9.24
N ALA A 192 -1.65 -18.98 10.11
CA ALA A 192 -0.51 -19.81 9.73
C ALA A 192 -0.13 -20.79 10.83
N GLY A 193 0.41 -21.90 10.40
CA GLY A 193 0.98 -22.92 11.28
C GLY A 193 2.30 -23.46 10.76
N GLN A 194 3.17 -23.87 11.68
CA GLN A 194 4.47 -24.44 11.36
C GLN A 194 4.69 -25.71 12.18
N LYS A 195 5.22 -26.73 11.52
CA LYS A 195 5.69 -27.97 12.14
C LYS A 195 7.11 -28.33 11.69
N THR A 196 7.76 -29.19 12.46
CA THR A 196 9.06 -29.80 12.20
C THR A 196 9.01 -31.31 12.36
N ASN A 197 10.12 -32.00 12.11
CA ASN A 197 10.24 -33.46 12.17
C ASN A 197 9.26 -34.16 11.19
N PHE A 198 9.47 -33.93 9.91
CA PHE A 198 8.66 -34.48 8.85
C PHE A 198 9.07 -35.97 8.58
N PHE A 199 8.11 -36.86 8.69
CA PHE A 199 8.32 -38.27 8.47
C PHE A 199 8.66 -38.59 7.00
N ASN A 200 7.95 -37.97 6.07
CA ASN A 200 8.20 -38.09 4.64
C ASN A 200 8.76 -36.78 4.08
N PRO A 201 10.02 -36.76 3.61
CA PRO A 201 10.64 -35.53 3.11
C PRO A 201 9.98 -34.96 1.84
N ASN A 202 9.19 -35.75 1.14
CA ASN A 202 8.49 -35.36 -0.10
C ASN A 202 7.06 -34.87 0.14
N ASN A 203 6.58 -34.83 1.38
CA ASN A 203 5.22 -34.42 1.71
C ASN A 203 5.25 -33.16 2.61
N PRO A 204 4.96 -31.96 2.05
CA PRO A 204 5.00 -30.69 2.80
C PRO A 204 3.75 -30.44 3.66
N GLU A 205 2.79 -31.38 3.72
CA GLU A 205 1.58 -31.20 4.51
C GLU A 205 1.87 -31.26 6.01
N LEU A 206 1.27 -30.35 6.79
CA LEU A 206 1.56 -30.21 8.22
C LEU A 206 1.22 -31.48 9.03
N ASP A 207 0.28 -32.32 8.56
CA ASP A 207 -0.04 -33.58 9.22
C ASP A 207 1.14 -34.59 9.19
N ASN A 208 2.06 -34.40 8.25
CA ASN A 208 3.26 -35.22 8.15
C ASN A 208 4.37 -34.79 9.15
N GLY A 209 4.24 -33.59 9.76
CA GLY A 209 5.18 -33.07 10.77
C GLY A 209 4.86 -33.55 12.17
N GLY A 210 5.86 -34.12 12.87
CA GLY A 210 5.73 -34.67 14.22
C GLY A 210 5.65 -33.67 15.34
N GLN A 211 6.24 -32.46 15.19
CA GLN A 211 6.35 -31.46 16.25
C GLN A 211 5.76 -30.11 15.80
N MET A 212 4.76 -29.63 16.53
CA MET A 212 4.18 -28.31 16.33
C MET A 212 5.14 -27.24 16.86
N GLN A 213 5.36 -26.19 16.09
CA GLN A 213 6.15 -25.01 16.49
C GLN A 213 5.23 -23.86 16.88
N TYR A 214 4.28 -23.50 16.02
CA TYR A 214 3.26 -22.51 16.30
C TYR A 214 2.00 -22.68 15.44
N ILE A 215 0.92 -22.14 15.95
CA ILE A 215 -0.29 -21.81 15.21
C ILE A 215 -0.70 -20.40 15.62
N ASN A 216 -0.85 -19.50 14.65
CA ASN A 216 -1.19 -18.10 14.90
C ASN A 216 -2.31 -17.66 13.96
N SER A 217 -3.25 -16.87 14.49
CA SER A 217 -4.27 -16.22 13.68
C SER A 217 -4.67 -14.87 14.27
N TYR A 218 -5.03 -13.93 13.42
CA TYR A 218 -5.64 -12.67 13.82
C TYR A 218 -6.45 -12.07 12.69
N THR A 219 -7.32 -11.13 13.04
CA THR A 219 -8.05 -10.30 12.09
C THR A 219 -7.77 -8.83 12.40
N ALA A 220 -7.39 -8.08 11.38
CA ALA A 220 -7.23 -6.63 11.45
C ALA A 220 -8.30 -5.94 10.59
N ASN A 221 -8.87 -4.85 11.08
CA ASN A 221 -9.92 -4.10 10.42
C ASN A 221 -9.58 -2.62 10.38
N HIS A 222 -9.80 -2.00 9.22
CA HIS A 222 -9.70 -0.56 9.04
C HIS A 222 -10.94 -0.06 8.32
N ASN A 223 -11.66 0.90 8.92
CA ASN A 223 -12.87 1.46 8.37
C ASN A 223 -12.75 2.98 8.29
N ILE A 224 -13.26 3.54 7.20
CA ILE A 224 -13.42 4.99 7.03
C ILE A 224 -14.85 5.26 6.60
N GLU A 225 -15.48 6.26 7.20
CA GLU A 225 -16.77 6.78 6.80
C GLU A 225 -16.65 8.27 6.55
N GLY A 226 -17.12 8.74 5.40
CA GLY A 226 -16.96 10.11 4.97
C GLY A 226 -18.25 10.72 4.44
N TYR A 227 -18.51 11.96 4.83
CA TYR A 227 -19.58 12.81 4.30
C TYR A 227 -18.95 14.01 3.61
N PHE A 228 -19.37 14.30 2.39
CA PHE A 228 -18.79 15.41 1.64
C PHE A 228 -19.82 16.21 0.86
N GLY A 229 -19.48 17.46 0.63
CA GLY A 229 -20.18 18.35 -0.26
C GLY A 229 -19.20 19.22 -1.05
N MET A 230 -19.50 19.48 -2.30
CA MET A 230 -18.74 20.39 -3.14
C MET A 230 -19.67 21.17 -4.06
N ALA A 231 -19.23 22.38 -4.40
CA ALA A 231 -19.93 23.24 -5.35
C ALA A 231 -18.91 24.00 -6.21
N ASP A 232 -19.18 24.04 -7.50
CA ASP A 232 -18.46 24.81 -8.48
C ASP A 232 -19.43 25.78 -9.15
N TYR A 233 -19.02 27.03 -9.24
CA TYR A 233 -19.77 28.09 -9.87
C TYR A 233 -18.92 28.82 -10.89
N ASP A 234 -19.46 29.03 -12.06
CA ASP A 234 -18.86 29.78 -13.15
C ASP A 234 -19.81 30.88 -13.61
N TYR A 235 -19.30 32.08 -13.77
CA TYR A 235 -20.02 33.20 -14.36
C TYR A 235 -19.38 33.62 -15.68
N SER A 236 -20.11 33.43 -16.78
CA SER A 236 -19.72 33.86 -18.13
C SER A 236 -18.35 33.34 -18.59
N ASN A 237 -17.86 32.21 -18.07
CA ASN A 237 -16.48 31.75 -18.29
C ASN A 237 -15.40 32.78 -17.90
N LYS A 238 -15.71 33.69 -16.98
CA LYS A 238 -14.80 34.73 -16.48
C LYS A 238 -14.41 34.53 -15.04
N TYR A 239 -15.39 34.29 -14.18
CA TYR A 239 -15.20 34.18 -12.73
C TYR A 239 -15.58 32.79 -12.28
N TYR A 240 -14.67 32.11 -11.60
CA TYR A 240 -14.85 30.74 -11.14
C TYR A 240 -14.70 30.71 -9.63
N LEU A 241 -15.61 30.04 -8.96
CA LEU A 241 -15.57 29.78 -7.52
C LEU A 241 -15.76 28.29 -7.29
N SER A 242 -14.94 27.71 -6.41
CA SER A 242 -15.12 26.32 -5.95
C SER A 242 -15.06 26.26 -4.44
N ALA A 243 -15.86 25.38 -3.86
CA ALA A 243 -15.84 25.09 -2.42
C ALA A 243 -16.06 23.60 -2.21
N ALA A 244 -15.32 23.00 -1.29
CA ALA A 244 -15.53 21.63 -0.87
C ALA A 244 -15.43 21.55 0.67
N PHE A 245 -16.21 20.65 1.23
CA PHE A 245 -16.15 20.25 2.63
C PHE A 245 -16.26 18.75 2.73
N ARG A 246 -15.41 18.15 3.60
CA ARG A 246 -15.42 16.73 3.88
C ARG A 246 -15.25 16.50 5.38
N ARG A 247 -16.03 15.59 5.93
CA ARG A 247 -15.91 15.09 7.28
C ARG A 247 -15.69 13.59 7.23
N ASP A 248 -14.52 13.14 7.69
CA ASP A 248 -14.10 11.75 7.68
C ASP A 248 -13.91 11.22 9.09
N GLY A 249 -14.42 10.01 9.33
CA GLY A 249 -14.19 9.25 10.55
C GLY A 249 -13.39 7.98 10.23
N THR A 250 -12.31 7.74 10.96
CA THR A 250 -11.49 6.52 10.84
C THR A 250 -11.55 5.68 12.09
N SER A 251 -11.40 4.36 11.94
CA SER A 251 -11.29 3.44 13.06
C SER A 251 -9.92 3.47 13.75
N ARG A 252 -8.94 4.20 13.21
CA ARG A 252 -7.57 4.29 13.74
C ARG A 252 -7.40 5.29 14.88
N PHE A 253 -8.44 6.08 15.19
CA PHE A 253 -8.45 7.04 16.30
C PHE A 253 -9.59 6.79 17.25
N LEU A 254 -9.41 7.15 18.52
CA LEU A 254 -10.49 7.18 19.51
C LEU A 254 -11.43 8.34 19.19
N ASP A 255 -10.89 9.56 18.99
CA ASP A 255 -11.63 10.68 18.38
C ASP A 255 -11.55 10.59 16.86
N ARG A 256 -12.51 9.92 16.29
CA ARG A 256 -12.49 9.44 14.91
C ARG A 256 -12.57 10.52 13.85
N TRP A 257 -13.25 11.66 14.16
CA TRP A 257 -13.73 12.58 13.15
C TRP A 257 -12.77 13.74 12.86
N GLY A 258 -12.34 13.86 11.58
CA GLY A 258 -11.69 15.02 11.04
C GLY A 258 -12.60 15.84 10.13
N ASN A 259 -12.41 17.17 10.08
CA ASN A 259 -13.10 18.06 9.16
C ASN A 259 -12.08 18.73 8.25
N PHE A 260 -12.34 18.67 6.96
CA PHE A 260 -11.45 19.17 5.91
C PHE A 260 -12.26 20.01 4.93
N TRP A 261 -11.69 21.08 4.44
CA TRP A 261 -12.37 21.97 3.52
C TRP A 261 -11.40 22.66 2.58
N SER A 262 -11.91 23.09 1.44
CA SER A 262 -11.17 23.91 0.51
C SER A 262 -12.05 24.93 -0.17
N VAL A 263 -11.44 26.06 -0.54
CA VAL A 263 -12.03 27.09 -1.37
C VAL A 263 -11.06 27.48 -2.46
N GLY A 264 -11.56 27.76 -3.64
CA GLY A 264 -10.79 28.23 -4.78
C GLY A 264 -11.52 29.31 -5.54
N ALA A 265 -10.77 30.24 -6.10
CA ALA A 265 -11.29 31.26 -6.99
C ALA A 265 -10.37 31.42 -8.19
N ALA A 266 -10.95 31.68 -9.36
CA ALA A 266 -10.16 32.06 -10.53
C ALA A 266 -10.88 33.13 -11.35
N TRP A 267 -10.06 33.96 -11.98
CA TRP A 267 -10.50 35.03 -12.88
C TRP A 267 -9.79 34.90 -14.22
N ARG A 268 -10.56 34.63 -15.26
CA ARG A 268 -10.06 34.61 -16.63
C ARG A 268 -10.10 36.02 -17.21
N ILE A 269 -9.00 36.73 -17.04
CA ILE A 269 -8.81 38.12 -17.39
C ILE A 269 -8.96 38.32 -18.90
N SER A 270 -8.45 37.39 -19.70
CA SER A 270 -8.51 37.44 -21.16
C SER A 270 -9.94 37.53 -21.72
N ASN A 271 -10.97 37.10 -20.96
CA ASN A 271 -12.36 37.15 -21.39
C ASN A 271 -13.04 38.51 -21.04
N GLU A 272 -12.32 39.44 -20.42
CA GLU A 272 -12.87 40.76 -20.12
C GLU A 272 -12.87 41.67 -21.33
N ALA A 273 -13.86 42.57 -21.43
CA ALA A 273 -14.02 43.48 -22.56
C ALA A 273 -12.81 44.41 -22.75
N PHE A 274 -12.14 44.79 -21.66
CA PHE A 274 -10.94 45.65 -21.75
C PHE A 274 -9.72 44.90 -22.32
N MET A 275 -9.77 43.60 -22.46
CA MET A 275 -8.71 42.77 -23.02
C MET A 275 -8.92 42.40 -24.50
N GLU A 276 -10.04 42.78 -25.12
CA GLU A 276 -10.35 42.46 -26.54
C GLU A 276 -9.23 42.90 -27.50
N GLY A 277 -8.57 44.03 -27.23
CA GLY A 277 -7.45 44.53 -28.05
C GLY A 277 -6.17 43.69 -27.97
N THR A 278 -6.07 42.76 -27.02
CA THR A 278 -4.88 41.91 -26.79
C THR A 278 -4.97 40.55 -27.41
N ASN A 279 -6.12 40.15 -27.92
CA ASN A 279 -6.41 38.76 -28.38
C ASN A 279 -5.46 38.28 -29.49
N SER A 280 -4.79 39.20 -30.20
CA SER A 280 -3.83 38.85 -31.26
C SER A 280 -2.52 38.25 -30.73
N TRP A 281 -2.17 38.51 -29.48
CA TRP A 281 -0.94 38.02 -28.86
C TRP A 281 -1.14 37.36 -27.49
N LEU A 282 -2.18 37.74 -26.73
CA LEU A 282 -2.55 37.18 -25.43
C LEU A 282 -3.89 36.42 -25.58
N ASN A 283 -3.82 35.11 -25.82
CA ASN A 283 -5.00 34.29 -26.11
C ASN A 283 -5.70 33.82 -24.85
N ASP A 284 -4.97 33.59 -23.76
CA ASP A 284 -5.54 33.30 -22.45
C ASP A 284 -4.67 33.88 -21.32
N LEU A 285 -5.33 34.43 -20.34
CA LEU A 285 -4.73 34.88 -19.08
C LEU A 285 -5.71 34.61 -17.95
N LYS A 286 -5.34 33.73 -17.01
CA LYS A 286 -6.17 33.35 -15.90
C LYS A 286 -5.38 33.40 -14.60
N LEU A 287 -5.87 34.17 -13.66
CA LEU A 287 -5.37 34.22 -12.28
C LEU A 287 -6.17 33.21 -11.45
N ARG A 288 -5.51 32.43 -10.60
CA ARG A 288 -6.16 31.48 -9.68
C ARG A 288 -5.54 31.53 -8.29
N ALA A 289 -6.37 31.27 -7.28
CA ALA A 289 -5.94 31.12 -5.90
C ALA A 289 -6.78 30.04 -5.22
N SER A 290 -6.16 29.26 -4.36
CA SER A 290 -6.87 28.27 -3.55
C SER A 290 -6.29 28.18 -2.14
N TYR A 291 -7.14 27.77 -1.20
CA TYR A 291 -6.74 27.40 0.14
C TYR A 291 -7.54 26.18 0.59
N GLY A 292 -6.85 25.20 1.20
CA GLY A 292 -7.52 24.00 1.66
C GLY A 292 -6.78 23.27 2.77
N THR A 293 -7.51 22.36 3.41
CA THR A 293 -7.00 21.49 4.46
C THR A 293 -7.24 20.03 4.09
N GLN A 294 -6.28 19.15 4.41
CA GLN A 294 -6.36 17.70 4.20
C GLN A 294 -5.93 16.97 5.47
N GLY A 295 -6.48 15.79 5.70
CA GLY A 295 -6.10 14.90 6.79
C GLY A 295 -5.27 13.72 6.29
N ASN A 296 -4.36 13.24 7.13
CA ASN A 296 -3.64 12.00 6.92
C ASN A 296 -3.65 11.15 8.18
N GLU A 297 -3.83 9.83 8.03
CA GLU A 297 -3.79 8.83 9.10
C GLU A 297 -3.07 7.55 8.66
N SER A 298 -2.57 7.52 7.43
CA SER A 298 -2.14 6.30 6.71
C SER A 298 -0.90 5.62 7.28
N ILE A 299 -0.15 6.28 8.15
CA ILE A 299 1.07 5.74 8.75
C ILE A 299 0.83 4.95 10.03
N LEU A 300 -0.39 4.97 10.56
CA LEU A 300 -0.78 4.24 11.77
C LEU A 300 -1.23 2.82 11.44
N SER A 301 -1.01 1.90 12.38
CA SER A 301 -1.71 0.62 12.39
C SER A 301 -3.12 0.75 12.98
N GLU A 302 -3.91 -0.32 12.87
CA GLU A 302 -5.32 -0.30 13.27
C GLU A 302 -5.53 -0.08 14.78
N TYR A 303 -4.50 -0.30 15.60
CA TYR A 303 -4.62 -0.34 17.07
C TYR A 303 -3.59 0.53 17.81
N ASP A 304 -2.90 1.46 17.13
CA ASP A 304 -1.89 2.31 17.78
C ASP A 304 -2.46 3.24 18.86
N TYR A 305 -3.79 3.47 18.87
CA TYR A 305 -4.48 4.21 19.90
C TYR A 305 -4.83 3.36 21.15
N ALA A 306 -4.82 2.04 21.04
CA ALA A 306 -5.31 1.12 22.06
C ALA A 306 -4.18 0.46 22.86
N TYR A 307 -4.49 0.01 24.08
CA TYR A 307 -3.63 -0.89 24.80
C TYR A 307 -3.78 -2.32 24.25
N VAL A 308 -2.68 -2.92 23.80
CA VAL A 308 -2.68 -4.27 23.24
C VAL A 308 -1.99 -5.22 24.21
N TYR A 309 -2.65 -6.35 24.47
CA TYR A 309 -2.14 -7.40 25.34
C TYR A 309 -2.01 -8.70 24.56
N THR A 310 -0.89 -9.40 24.75
CA THR A 310 -0.68 -10.73 24.19
C THR A 310 -0.66 -11.77 25.29
N PRO A 311 -1.07 -13.03 25.03
CA PRO A 311 -0.81 -14.14 25.92
C PRO A 311 0.70 -14.24 26.19
N TYR A 312 1.06 -14.39 27.44
CA TYR A 312 2.46 -14.55 27.82
C TYR A 312 2.98 -15.89 27.28
N GLN A 313 3.88 -15.87 26.32
CA GLN A 313 4.47 -17.04 25.66
C GLN A 313 5.96 -17.15 25.96
N ASP A 314 6.38 -17.00 27.19
CA ASP A 314 7.78 -17.28 27.52
C ASP A 314 7.99 -18.78 27.73
N GLN A 315 9.20 -19.27 27.44
CA GLN A 315 9.62 -20.67 27.67
C GLN A 315 9.49 -21.12 29.14
N TYR A 316 9.32 -20.18 30.02
CA TYR A 316 9.01 -20.42 31.44
C TYR A 316 7.53 -20.09 31.63
N THR A 317 6.71 -21.12 31.66
CA THR A 317 5.30 -21.05 32.06
C THR A 317 5.17 -20.35 33.40
N VAL A 318 4.86 -19.06 33.42
CA VAL A 318 4.42 -18.39 34.63
C VAL A 318 2.99 -18.82 34.88
N THR A 319 2.82 -19.95 35.56
CA THR A 319 1.54 -20.40 36.05
C THR A 319 1.16 -19.52 37.26
N TRP A 320 0.26 -18.59 37.05
CA TRP A 320 -0.49 -18.01 38.14
C TRP A 320 -1.52 -19.07 38.60
N ASN A 321 -1.38 -19.54 39.84
CA ASN A 321 -2.32 -20.48 40.43
C ASN A 321 -2.52 -21.84 39.67
N GLY A 322 -1.49 -22.35 39.05
CA GLY A 322 -1.41 -23.74 38.57
C GLY A 322 -2.02 -24.03 37.20
N SER A 323 -2.73 -23.11 36.51
CA SER A 323 -3.43 -23.43 35.27
C SER A 323 -3.71 -22.26 34.33
N GLU A 324 -3.52 -21.01 34.73
CA GLU A 324 -3.89 -19.88 33.88
C GLU A 324 -2.67 -19.23 33.22
N LEU A 325 -2.71 -19.09 31.88
CA LEU A 325 -1.74 -18.32 31.13
C LEU A 325 -1.90 -16.83 31.49
N GLY A 326 -0.81 -16.18 31.91
CA GLY A 326 -0.77 -14.75 32.12
C GLY A 326 -0.80 -13.98 30.78
N TYR A 327 -1.24 -12.73 30.84
CA TYR A 327 -1.13 -11.79 29.73
C TYR A 327 -0.07 -10.75 30.07
N SER A 328 0.78 -10.41 29.11
CA SER A 328 1.66 -9.25 29.21
C SER A 328 1.23 -8.18 28.22
N PRO A 329 1.42 -6.89 28.56
CA PRO A 329 1.19 -5.84 27.59
C PRO A 329 2.19 -5.97 26.44
N GLU A 330 1.69 -6.04 25.19
CA GLU A 330 2.53 -5.96 24.02
C GLU A 330 2.99 -4.52 23.80
N PHE A 331 2.06 -3.59 23.90
CA PHE A 331 2.37 -2.16 23.96
C PHE A 331 1.21 -1.36 24.54
N TYR A 332 1.54 -0.16 25.02
CA TYR A 332 0.56 0.85 25.43
C TYR A 332 0.36 1.83 24.28
N GLY A 333 -0.86 1.91 23.76
CA GLY A 333 -1.23 2.85 22.72
C GLY A 333 -1.37 4.28 23.22
N ASN A 334 -1.65 5.19 22.30
CA ASN A 334 -1.93 6.59 22.63
C ASN A 334 -3.39 6.93 22.24
N PRO A 335 -4.30 7.07 23.20
CA PRO A 335 -5.71 7.38 22.92
C PRO A 335 -5.91 8.82 22.41
N ASP A 336 -4.93 9.71 22.57
CA ASP A 336 -5.00 11.12 22.16
C ASP A 336 -4.59 11.33 20.71
N LEU A 337 -4.30 10.26 19.96
CA LEU A 337 -3.96 10.33 18.54
C LEU A 337 -5.11 10.93 17.73
N THR A 338 -4.75 11.85 16.84
CA THR A 338 -5.68 12.51 15.93
C THR A 338 -5.08 12.66 14.53
N TRP A 339 -5.90 13.14 13.59
CA TRP A 339 -5.49 13.39 12.22
C TRP A 339 -4.32 14.36 12.12
N GLU A 340 -3.31 14.00 11.36
CA GLU A 340 -2.33 14.93 10.81
C GLU A 340 -3.02 15.88 9.85
N LYS A 341 -2.77 17.18 9.94
CA LYS A 341 -3.46 18.21 9.16
C LYS A 341 -2.50 18.95 8.25
N GLN A 342 -2.72 18.83 6.96
CA GLN A 342 -2.00 19.63 5.96
C GLN A 342 -2.87 20.82 5.53
N LYS A 343 -2.30 22.01 5.56
CA LYS A 343 -2.87 23.26 5.06
C LYS A 343 -2.08 23.69 3.83
N THR A 344 -2.79 23.95 2.74
CA THR A 344 -2.16 24.34 1.47
C THR A 344 -2.77 25.62 0.98
N PHE A 345 -1.93 26.58 0.62
CA PHE A 345 -2.29 27.80 -0.09
C PHE A 345 -1.53 27.85 -1.41
N ASP A 346 -2.26 28.05 -2.50
CA ASP A 346 -1.70 28.15 -3.85
C ASP A 346 -2.23 29.41 -4.53
N VAL A 347 -1.35 30.10 -5.24
CA VAL A 347 -1.70 31.21 -6.14
C VAL A 347 -0.93 31.05 -7.44
N GLY A 348 -1.61 31.18 -8.57
CA GLY A 348 -0.98 30.95 -9.86
C GLY A 348 -1.60 31.78 -10.98
N VAL A 349 -0.85 31.85 -12.06
CA VAL A 349 -1.23 32.50 -13.33
C VAL A 349 -1.06 31.48 -14.44
N ASP A 350 -2.11 31.23 -15.19
CA ASP A 350 -2.08 30.45 -16.43
C ASP A 350 -2.10 31.42 -17.62
N PHE A 351 -1.28 31.19 -18.63
CA PHE A 351 -1.18 32.08 -19.79
C PHE A 351 -1.05 31.32 -21.11
N ARG A 352 -1.54 31.95 -22.19
CA ARG A 352 -1.31 31.53 -23.57
C ARG A 352 -1.04 32.73 -24.46
N LEU A 353 0.10 32.69 -25.16
CA LEU A 353 0.60 33.78 -25.98
C LEU A 353 0.81 33.29 -27.43
N PHE A 354 0.39 34.10 -28.39
CA PHE A 354 0.60 33.90 -29.84
C PHE A 354 0.10 32.53 -30.34
N ASP A 355 -0.88 31.91 -29.64
CA ASP A 355 -1.36 30.55 -29.85
C ASP A 355 -0.29 29.43 -29.81
N ARG A 356 0.94 29.78 -29.40
CA ARG A 356 2.10 28.86 -29.43
C ARG A 356 2.81 28.68 -28.11
N VAL A 357 2.85 29.71 -27.28
CA VAL A 357 3.54 29.68 -25.99
C VAL A 357 2.50 29.65 -24.89
N TYR A 358 2.51 28.62 -24.07
CA TYR A 358 1.55 28.49 -22.97
C TYR A 358 2.20 27.85 -21.76
N GLY A 359 1.69 28.17 -20.60
CA GLY A 359 2.25 27.65 -19.35
C GLY A 359 1.58 28.21 -18.13
N SER A 360 2.21 27.97 -17.00
CA SER A 360 1.77 28.44 -15.71
C SER A 360 2.94 28.90 -14.84
N PHE A 361 2.66 29.83 -13.96
CA PHE A 361 3.52 30.20 -12.85
C PHE A 361 2.71 30.05 -11.57
N GLU A 362 3.25 29.36 -10.57
CA GLU A 362 2.56 29.07 -9.31
C GLU A 362 3.49 29.30 -8.12
N TYR A 363 2.96 29.90 -7.07
CA TYR A 363 3.54 29.90 -5.74
C TYR A 363 2.67 29.05 -4.82
N PHE A 364 3.29 28.15 -4.07
CA PHE A 364 2.62 27.35 -3.08
C PHE A 364 3.23 27.49 -1.69
N TYR A 365 2.37 27.34 -0.69
CA TYR A 365 2.73 27.25 0.72
C TYR A 365 1.98 26.05 1.31
N ARG A 366 2.73 25.04 1.78
CA ARG A 366 2.21 23.89 2.50
C ARG A 366 2.71 23.88 3.92
N ARG A 367 1.81 23.61 4.86
CA ARG A 367 2.16 23.39 6.25
C ARG A 367 1.41 22.15 6.75
N THR A 368 2.14 21.19 7.28
CA THR A 368 1.62 20.02 7.97
C THR A 368 1.77 20.27 9.46
N ASP A 369 0.66 20.29 10.17
CA ASP A 369 0.58 20.38 11.64
C ASP A 369 0.16 19.04 12.22
N ASP A 370 0.38 18.82 13.51
CA ASP A 370 -0.01 17.61 14.23
C ASP A 370 0.57 16.33 13.59
N MET A 371 1.81 16.40 13.11
CA MET A 371 2.46 15.27 12.42
C MET A 371 2.49 14.03 13.30
N LEU A 372 2.13 12.90 12.73
CA LEU A 372 2.21 11.60 13.38
C LEU A 372 3.66 11.13 13.42
N PHE A 373 4.24 11.07 14.60
CA PHE A 373 5.66 10.80 14.81
C PHE A 373 5.90 9.67 15.81
N LYS A 374 6.87 8.79 15.52
CA LYS A 374 7.34 7.76 16.45
C LYS A 374 8.29 8.37 17.46
N ARG A 375 7.80 8.80 18.63
CA ARG A 375 8.64 9.31 19.68
C ARG A 375 9.33 8.16 20.42
N PRO A 376 10.68 8.14 20.52
CA PRO A 376 11.39 7.16 21.33
C PRO A 376 10.98 7.27 22.80
N VAL A 377 10.71 6.13 23.43
CA VAL A 377 10.36 6.04 24.86
C VAL A 377 11.09 4.86 25.52
N ALA A 378 11.17 4.89 26.84
CA ALA A 378 11.69 3.74 27.57
C ALA A 378 10.75 2.55 27.37
N TYR A 379 11.32 1.37 27.11
CA TYR A 379 10.54 0.14 26.88
C TYR A 379 9.61 -0.17 28.07
N SER A 380 10.09 0.10 29.30
CA SER A 380 9.32 -0.07 30.54
C SER A 380 8.08 0.82 30.63
N THR A 381 8.01 1.90 29.84
CA THR A 381 6.89 2.84 29.87
C THR A 381 5.80 2.49 28.85
N ALA A 382 6.18 2.00 27.67
CA ALA A 382 5.24 1.80 26.57
C ALA A 382 5.14 0.35 26.07
N GLY A 383 5.93 -0.58 26.63
CA GLY A 383 6.01 -1.97 26.15
C GLY A 383 6.69 -2.13 24.79
N ARG A 384 7.09 -1.02 24.17
CA ARG A 384 7.86 -0.93 22.92
C ARG A 384 8.80 0.28 22.96
N PRO A 385 9.85 0.34 22.10
CA PRO A 385 10.86 1.41 22.17
C PRO A 385 10.37 2.77 21.61
N TYR A 386 9.14 2.88 21.20
CA TYR A 386 8.53 4.11 20.70
C TYR A 386 7.04 4.19 21.04
N ASN A 387 6.49 5.39 21.03
CA ASN A 387 5.06 5.62 21.01
C ASN A 387 4.68 6.61 19.89
N TRP A 388 3.49 6.46 19.33
CA TRP A 388 2.96 7.41 18.36
C TRP A 388 2.39 8.63 19.07
N GLU A 389 2.74 9.82 18.59
CA GLU A 389 2.22 11.10 19.08
C GLU A 389 2.06 12.07 17.92
N ASN A 390 1.11 12.99 18.07
CA ASN A 390 0.99 14.13 17.17
C ASN A 390 2.01 15.20 17.62
N LEU A 391 3.18 15.23 16.96
CA LEU A 391 4.30 16.08 17.33
C LEU A 391 4.86 16.82 16.13
N GLY A 392 5.11 18.13 16.34
CA GLY A 392 5.82 18.94 15.38
C GLY A 392 4.97 19.41 14.20
N ALA A 393 5.62 20.20 13.38
CA ALA A 393 5.05 20.72 12.14
C ALA A 393 6.17 20.81 11.09
N MET A 394 5.81 20.64 9.84
CA MET A 394 6.69 20.82 8.69
C MET A 394 6.10 21.87 7.76
N LYS A 395 6.97 22.68 7.21
CA LYS A 395 6.60 23.71 6.23
C LYS A 395 7.38 23.48 4.94
N ASN A 396 6.68 23.54 3.83
CA ASN A 396 7.25 23.49 2.50
C ASN A 396 6.69 24.64 1.66
N THR A 397 7.56 25.44 1.07
CA THR A 397 7.18 26.57 0.20
C THR A 397 7.96 26.51 -1.09
N GLY A 398 7.35 26.90 -2.19
CA GLY A 398 8.04 26.88 -3.46
C GLY A 398 7.35 27.66 -4.56
N ILE A 399 8.01 27.67 -5.68
CA ILE A 399 7.50 28.18 -6.94
C ILE A 399 7.62 27.11 -8.01
N GLU A 400 6.59 27.02 -8.83
CA GLU A 400 6.56 26.16 -10.01
C GLU A 400 6.41 27.05 -11.25
N PHE A 401 7.18 26.74 -12.27
CA PHE A 401 7.09 27.40 -13.55
C PHE A 401 7.11 26.35 -14.65
N GLU A 402 6.09 26.37 -15.48
CA GLU A 402 5.99 25.54 -16.65
C GLU A 402 5.78 26.40 -17.89
N VAL A 403 6.54 26.15 -18.95
CA VAL A 403 6.33 26.77 -20.23
C VAL A 403 6.45 25.74 -21.35
N ASN A 404 5.50 25.79 -22.26
CA ASN A 404 5.43 24.95 -23.45
C ASN A 404 5.45 25.85 -24.68
N VAL A 405 6.24 25.48 -25.68
CA VAL A 405 6.37 26.20 -26.94
C VAL A 405 6.10 25.25 -28.12
N ASP A 406 5.06 25.52 -28.87
CA ASP A 406 4.76 24.80 -30.10
C ASP A 406 5.65 25.34 -31.24
N ILE A 407 6.79 24.67 -31.49
CA ILE A 407 7.71 25.04 -32.56
C ILE A 407 7.05 24.79 -33.92
N PHE A 408 6.43 23.62 -34.09
CA PHE A 408 5.61 23.27 -35.19
C PHE A 408 4.23 22.77 -34.71
N ASN A 409 3.17 23.32 -35.32
CA ASN A 409 1.80 22.90 -35.02
C ASN A 409 1.03 22.84 -36.36
N GLN A 410 1.46 21.90 -37.23
CA GLN A 410 0.86 21.61 -38.52
C GLN A 410 0.15 20.24 -38.48
N PRO A 411 -0.81 19.98 -39.35
CA PRO A 411 -1.52 18.69 -39.37
C PRO A 411 -0.60 17.47 -39.44
N ASP A 412 0.51 17.57 -40.18
CA ASP A 412 1.44 16.48 -40.46
C ASP A 412 2.71 16.52 -39.56
N LEU A 413 2.92 17.63 -38.81
CA LEU A 413 4.09 17.79 -37.96
C LEU A 413 3.77 18.61 -36.73
N LYS A 414 3.86 17.97 -35.56
CA LYS A 414 3.73 18.64 -34.27
C LYS A 414 5.02 18.45 -33.48
N TRP A 415 5.58 19.56 -33.02
CA TRP A 415 6.74 19.56 -32.14
C TRP A 415 6.58 20.61 -31.08
N THR A 416 6.45 20.16 -29.84
CA THR A 416 6.36 21.00 -28.64
C THR A 416 7.61 20.80 -27.78
N VAL A 417 8.17 21.90 -27.29
CA VAL A 417 9.26 21.90 -26.31
C VAL A 417 8.67 22.35 -24.97
N SER A 418 8.91 21.58 -23.92
CA SER A 418 8.42 21.86 -22.57
C SER A 418 9.59 22.09 -21.63
N LEU A 419 9.52 23.14 -20.80
CA LEU A 419 10.43 23.41 -19.70
C LEU A 419 9.61 23.48 -18.41
N CYS A 420 10.02 22.73 -17.40
CA CYS A 420 9.45 22.78 -16.07
C CYS A 420 10.56 23.08 -15.05
N LEU A 421 10.31 24.00 -14.14
CA LEU A 421 11.17 24.35 -13.03
C LEU A 421 10.37 24.29 -11.73
N LEU A 422 10.88 23.52 -10.78
CA LEU A 422 10.38 23.48 -9.40
C LEU A 422 11.50 23.94 -8.47
N TYR A 423 11.23 24.96 -7.68
CA TYR A 423 12.10 25.37 -6.58
C TYR A 423 11.32 25.27 -5.27
N THR A 424 11.88 24.53 -4.30
CA THR A 424 11.27 24.32 -2.98
C THR A 424 12.24 24.72 -1.87
N SER A 425 11.68 25.17 -0.76
CA SER A 425 12.37 25.39 0.50
C SER A 425 11.58 24.74 1.63
N ASP A 426 12.22 23.82 2.33
CA ASP A 426 11.66 23.11 3.48
C ASP A 426 12.17 23.75 4.78
N ALA A 427 11.31 23.83 5.81
CA ALA A 427 11.66 24.32 7.14
C ALA A 427 10.76 23.66 8.21
#